data_6ff309a1ccc2a5e4f85a57c3765ca6e9
#
_entry.id   6ff309a1ccc2a5e4f85a57c3765ca6e9
#
_cell.length_a   1.000
_cell.length_b   1.000
_cell.length_c   1.000
_cell.angle_alpha   90.00
_cell.angle_beta   90.00
_cell.angle_gamma   90.00
#
_symmetry.space_group_name_H-M   'P 1'
#
loop_
_entity.id
_entity.type
_entity.pdbx_description
1 polymer ?
#
loop_
_entity_poly.entity_id
_entity_poly.type
_entity_poly.pdbx_seq_one_letter_code
_entity_poly.pdbx_strand_id
1 'polypeptide(L)'
;TYPVAGSPDDLFYGTIDIQTSADALSATGTLSDKELPLRRKVSGVAVTARHLKEYVGSSDGDFHYILRKTGNMLDFYGLPNGTDVSYRPEASFNDRGDFVSSVFNILPTEEELRIDIYHRGVLRTTVISDSNGKPLRVSEGRLLNVLVDFDGAISVEVKVTDWGKQEIWKEF
;
A
#
# COMPACT_ATOMS: atom_id res chain seq x y z
N THR A 1 -3.95 -8.98 -18.50
CA THR A 1 -3.15 -9.22 -17.27
C THR A 1 -2.24 -8.02 -17.10
N TYR A 2 -2.38 -7.29 -16.00
CA TYR A 2 -1.46 -6.20 -15.68
C TYR A 2 -0.10 -6.79 -15.27
N PRO A 3 1.02 -6.14 -15.62
CA PRO A 3 2.32 -6.59 -15.17
C PRO A 3 2.40 -6.59 -13.64
N VAL A 4 3.09 -7.58 -13.07
CA VAL A 4 3.39 -7.63 -11.63
C VAL A 4 4.66 -6.83 -11.37
N ALA A 5 4.53 -5.80 -10.54
CA ALA A 5 5.65 -4.95 -10.13
C ALA A 5 6.23 -5.42 -8.77
N GLY A 6 7.49 -5.11 -8.53
CA GLY A 6 8.09 -5.20 -7.21
C GLY A 6 7.61 -4.07 -6.30
N SER A 7 7.66 -4.28 -4.97
CA SER A 7 7.42 -3.19 -4.02
C SER A 7 8.40 -2.05 -4.28
N PRO A 8 7.94 -0.80 -4.45
CA PRO A 8 8.85 0.32 -4.61
C PRO A 8 9.62 0.58 -3.31
N ASP A 9 10.80 1.14 -3.44
CA ASP A 9 11.56 1.65 -2.32
C ASP A 9 10.79 2.78 -1.61
N ASP A 10 11.21 3.12 -0.39
CA ASP A 10 10.63 4.22 0.35
C ASP A 10 11.02 5.56 -0.32
N LEU A 11 10.07 6.15 -1.00
CA LEU A 11 10.27 7.34 -1.84
C LEU A 11 9.76 8.58 -1.13
N PHE A 12 10.61 9.61 -1.11
CA PHE A 12 10.29 10.95 -0.61
C PHE A 12 10.41 11.97 -1.73
N TYR A 13 9.52 12.95 -1.70
CA TYR A 13 9.50 14.05 -2.65
C TYR A 13 9.30 15.38 -1.93
N GLY A 14 9.97 16.42 -2.41
CA GLY A 14 9.81 17.78 -1.92
C GLY A 14 10.26 18.79 -2.96
N THR A 15 9.79 20.01 -2.82
CA THR A 15 10.16 21.14 -3.67
C THR A 15 10.57 22.32 -2.80
N ILE A 16 11.52 23.10 -3.31
CA ILE A 16 11.97 24.34 -2.69
C ILE A 16 12.09 25.41 -3.78
N ASP A 17 11.53 26.57 -3.51
CA ASP A 17 11.70 27.73 -4.40
C ASP A 17 12.99 28.47 -4.05
N ILE A 18 13.88 28.58 -5.01
CA ILE A 18 15.12 29.34 -4.89
C ILE A 18 14.95 30.61 -5.72
N GLN A 19 14.89 31.75 -5.05
CA GLN A 19 14.93 33.04 -5.73
C GLN A 19 16.39 33.44 -5.94
N THR A 20 16.81 33.55 -7.19
CA THR A 20 18.09 34.09 -7.57
C THR A 20 17.89 35.53 -8.02
N SER A 21 18.42 36.51 -7.28
CA SER A 21 18.49 37.89 -7.76
C SER A 21 19.86 38.13 -8.38
N ALA A 22 19.92 39.03 -9.39
CA ALA A 22 21.18 39.42 -10.00
C ALA A 22 22.17 40.03 -8.97
N ASP A 23 21.65 40.60 -7.89
CA ASP A 23 22.45 41.18 -6.78
C ASP A 23 23.05 40.10 -5.86
N ALA A 24 22.55 38.84 -5.90
CA ALA A 24 23.12 37.72 -5.14
C ALA A 24 24.47 37.23 -5.68
N LEU A 25 24.90 37.71 -6.84
CA LEU A 25 26.21 37.46 -7.42
C LEU A 25 27.31 38.37 -6.85
N SER A 26 26.99 39.41 -6.06
CA SER A 26 27.96 40.17 -5.32
C SER A 26 28.41 39.42 -4.08
N ALA A 27 29.71 39.29 -3.88
CA ALA A 27 30.45 38.36 -3.00
C ALA A 27 30.21 38.48 -1.49
N THR A 28 29.07 38.96 -1.05
CA THR A 28 28.65 39.04 0.36
C THR A 28 27.27 38.44 0.62
N GLY A 29 26.83 37.52 -0.25
CA GLY A 29 25.55 36.83 -0.05
C GLY A 29 25.56 36.00 1.24
N THR A 30 24.72 36.34 2.19
CA THR A 30 24.37 35.48 3.29
C THR A 30 23.69 34.23 2.71
N LEU A 31 24.31 33.07 2.89
CA LEU A 31 23.64 31.78 2.66
C LEU A 31 22.48 31.74 3.64
N SER A 32 21.26 31.82 3.16
CA SER A 32 20.13 31.54 4.00
C SER A 32 19.92 30.03 3.96
N ASP A 33 19.99 29.36 5.10
CA ASP A 33 19.62 27.98 5.24
C ASP A 33 18.13 27.84 4.89
N LYS A 34 17.85 27.03 3.88
CA LYS A 34 16.47 26.71 3.50
C LYS A 34 16.21 25.24 3.79
N GLU A 35 15.14 24.99 4.49
CA GLU A 35 14.67 23.63 4.72
C GLU A 35 13.90 23.12 3.51
N LEU A 36 14.25 21.92 3.04
CA LEU A 36 13.49 21.19 2.01
C LEU A 36 12.50 20.25 2.68
N PRO A 37 11.20 20.54 2.67
CA PRO A 37 10.20 19.65 3.27
C PRO A 37 10.02 18.41 2.40
N LEU A 38 10.38 17.26 2.91
CA LEU A 38 10.18 15.98 2.24
C LEU A 38 8.88 15.33 2.72
N ARG A 39 8.10 14.82 1.78
CA ARG A 39 6.88 14.04 2.03
C ARG A 39 7.03 12.65 1.43
N ARG A 40 6.66 11.64 2.20
CA ARG A 40 6.66 10.25 1.71
C ARG A 40 5.57 10.07 0.66
N LYS A 41 5.92 9.50 -0.48
CA LYS A 41 5.03 9.31 -1.63
C LYS A 41 4.47 7.89 -1.74
N VAL A 42 5.12 6.92 -1.13
CA VAL A 42 4.62 5.55 -1.07
C VAL A 42 3.64 5.39 0.09
N SER A 43 2.81 4.36 -0.01
CA SER A 43 1.91 3.89 1.04
C SER A 43 2.24 2.46 1.38
N GLY A 44 2.14 2.11 2.66
CA GLY A 44 2.22 0.72 3.09
C GLY A 44 0.86 0.03 2.99
N VAL A 45 0.87 -1.25 2.67
CA VAL A 45 -0.31 -2.12 2.74
C VAL A 45 0.07 -3.40 3.47
N ALA A 46 -0.79 -3.83 4.38
CA ALA A 46 -0.75 -5.14 5.02
C ALA A 46 -2.13 -5.78 4.94
N VAL A 47 -2.16 -7.07 4.60
CA VAL A 47 -3.40 -7.83 4.45
C VAL A 47 -3.34 -9.06 5.32
N THR A 48 -4.40 -9.30 6.09
CA THR A 48 -4.59 -10.52 6.89
C THR A 48 -5.90 -11.16 6.50
N ALA A 49 -5.88 -12.46 6.19
CA ALA A 49 -7.07 -13.26 5.94
C ALA A 49 -7.19 -14.34 7.01
N ARG A 50 -8.26 -14.28 7.80
CA ARG A 50 -8.61 -15.26 8.82
C ARG A 50 -9.55 -16.33 8.25
N HIS A 51 -9.49 -17.54 8.76
CA HIS A 51 -10.34 -18.68 8.37
C HIS A 51 -10.31 -19.00 6.86
N LEU A 52 -9.22 -18.57 6.17
CA LEU A 52 -9.11 -18.75 4.72
C LEU A 52 -8.99 -20.22 4.31
N LYS A 53 -8.32 -21.07 5.11
CA LYS A 53 -8.20 -22.52 4.85
C LYS A 53 -9.55 -23.21 4.92
N GLU A 54 -10.33 -22.87 5.92
CA GLU A 54 -11.68 -23.38 6.14
C GLU A 54 -12.61 -22.99 5.01
N TYR A 55 -12.54 -21.72 4.61
CA TYR A 55 -13.34 -21.18 3.51
C TYR A 55 -13.05 -21.87 2.17
N VAL A 56 -11.78 -22.15 1.87
CA VAL A 56 -11.42 -22.84 0.62
C VAL A 56 -11.50 -24.35 0.72
N GLY A 57 -11.68 -24.90 1.94
CA GLY A 57 -11.73 -26.34 2.21
C GLY A 57 -10.40 -27.07 2.00
N SER A 58 -9.28 -26.38 2.14
CA SER A 58 -7.94 -26.93 1.93
C SER A 58 -6.88 -26.17 2.71
N SER A 59 -5.96 -26.90 3.32
CA SER A 59 -4.76 -26.34 3.97
C SER A 59 -3.56 -26.23 3.03
N ASP A 60 -3.62 -26.90 1.87
CA ASP A 60 -2.49 -27.08 0.97
C ASP A 60 -2.64 -26.25 -0.30
N GLY A 61 -1.50 -25.93 -0.91
CA GLY A 61 -1.43 -25.24 -2.19
C GLY A 61 -0.91 -23.82 -2.08
N ASP A 62 -0.78 -23.17 -3.23
CA ASP A 62 -0.31 -21.79 -3.34
C ASP A 62 -1.45 -20.82 -3.01
N PHE A 63 -1.30 -20.10 -1.90
CA PHE A 63 -2.15 -18.97 -1.52
C PHE A 63 -1.38 -17.69 -1.82
N HIS A 64 -2.02 -16.71 -2.41
CA HIS A 64 -1.40 -15.41 -2.61
C HIS A 64 -2.40 -14.28 -2.78
N TYR A 65 -1.92 -13.07 -2.50
CA TYR A 65 -2.62 -11.83 -2.79
C TYR A 65 -2.13 -11.23 -4.10
N ILE A 66 -3.03 -10.58 -4.83
CA ILE A 66 -2.69 -9.66 -5.92
C ILE A 66 -3.38 -8.33 -5.63
N LEU A 67 -2.60 -7.27 -5.50
CA LEU A 67 -3.11 -5.91 -5.38
C LEU A 67 -3.13 -5.26 -6.76
N ARG A 68 -4.23 -4.61 -7.06
CA ARG A 68 -4.46 -3.94 -8.34
C ARG A 68 -4.92 -2.52 -8.14
N LYS A 69 -4.97 -1.77 -9.22
CA LYS A 69 -5.34 -0.34 -9.22
C LYS A 69 -4.34 0.51 -8.46
N THR A 70 -3.07 0.25 -8.74
CA THR A 70 -1.91 0.91 -8.16
C THR A 70 -1.03 1.46 -9.28
N GLY A 71 -0.30 2.54 -8.99
CA GLY A 71 0.62 3.15 -9.94
C GLY A 71 1.99 2.48 -9.99
N ASN A 72 2.75 2.76 -11.04
CA ASN A 72 4.12 2.26 -11.21
C ASN A 72 5.16 3.38 -11.28
N MET A 73 4.77 4.62 -11.39
CA MET A 73 5.69 5.75 -11.40
C MET A 73 5.04 7.06 -10.91
N LEU A 74 5.89 8.01 -10.57
CA LEU A 74 5.52 9.39 -10.32
C LEU A 74 6.15 10.27 -11.40
N ASP A 75 5.51 11.37 -11.74
CA ASP A 75 6.10 12.38 -12.61
C ASP A 75 7.10 13.26 -11.85
N PHE A 76 7.68 14.23 -12.56
CA PHE A 76 8.64 15.17 -11.99
C PHE A 76 8.03 16.04 -10.87
N TYR A 77 6.72 16.19 -10.82
CA TYR A 77 6.00 16.93 -9.77
C TYR A 77 5.58 16.05 -8.59
N GLY A 78 5.97 14.77 -8.62
CA GLY A 78 5.60 13.80 -7.58
C GLY A 78 4.14 13.38 -7.63
N LEU A 79 3.48 13.50 -8.77
CA LEU A 79 2.12 13.05 -9.00
C LEU A 79 2.10 11.67 -9.66
N PRO A 80 1.12 10.82 -9.34
CA PRO A 80 0.97 9.53 -10.00
C PRO A 80 0.90 9.70 -11.52
N ASN A 81 1.78 9.00 -12.23
CA ASN A 81 1.85 8.99 -13.69
C ASN A 81 2.31 7.61 -14.14
N GLY A 82 1.72 7.11 -15.19
CA GLY A 82 2.07 5.80 -15.73
C GLY A 82 0.87 4.88 -15.87
N THR A 83 1.16 3.59 -15.94
CA THR A 83 0.13 2.56 -16.13
C THR A 83 -0.18 1.84 -14.83
N ASP A 84 -1.39 1.31 -14.73
CA ASP A 84 -1.78 0.41 -13.66
C ASP A 84 -0.88 -0.83 -13.66
N VAL A 85 -0.42 -1.17 -12.49
CA VAL A 85 0.33 -2.41 -12.23
C VAL A 85 -0.34 -3.24 -11.15
N SER A 86 0.09 -4.48 -11.04
CA SER A 86 -0.28 -5.36 -9.94
C SER A 86 0.92 -5.59 -9.05
N TYR A 87 0.69 -5.73 -7.74
CA TYR A 87 1.70 -6.15 -6.78
C TYR A 87 1.32 -7.50 -6.18
N ARG A 88 2.32 -8.35 -6.00
CA ARG A 88 2.17 -9.63 -5.30
C ARG A 88 3.05 -9.60 -4.05
N PRO A 89 2.49 -9.26 -2.88
CA PRO A 89 3.24 -9.27 -1.62
C PRO A 89 3.63 -10.69 -1.22
N GLU A 90 4.74 -10.81 -0.52
CA GLU A 90 5.04 -12.03 0.20
C GLU A 90 4.01 -12.24 1.30
N ALA A 91 3.51 -13.45 1.44
CA ALA A 91 2.51 -13.80 2.43
C ALA A 91 2.68 -15.26 2.87
N SER A 92 2.38 -15.51 4.14
CA SER A 92 2.45 -16.86 4.71
C SER A 92 1.40 -17.03 5.82
N PHE A 93 1.11 -18.28 6.17
CA PHE A 93 0.30 -18.58 7.34
C PHE A 93 1.13 -18.40 8.61
N ASN A 94 0.56 -17.68 9.58
CA ASN A 94 1.12 -17.56 10.91
C ASN A 94 0.72 -18.76 11.79
N ASP A 95 1.19 -18.80 13.06
CA ASP A 95 0.92 -19.88 14.01
C ASP A 95 -0.57 -20.00 14.38
N ARG A 96 -1.38 -18.97 14.14
CA ARG A 96 -2.83 -18.96 14.37
C ARG A 96 -3.62 -19.49 13.18
N GLY A 97 -2.96 -19.72 12.04
CA GLY A 97 -3.61 -20.11 10.80
C GLY A 97 -4.11 -18.93 9.95
N ASP A 98 -3.84 -17.68 10.34
CA ASP A 98 -4.14 -16.52 9.52
C ASP A 98 -3.14 -16.40 8.36
N PHE A 99 -3.62 -16.10 7.17
CA PHE A 99 -2.76 -15.80 6.02
C PHE A 99 -2.40 -14.31 6.03
N VAL A 100 -1.12 -14.00 6.28
CA VAL A 100 -0.64 -12.66 6.56
C VAL A 100 0.38 -12.23 5.51
N SER A 101 0.19 -11.07 4.91
CA SER A 101 1.21 -10.46 4.06
C SER A 101 2.26 -9.73 4.90
N SER A 102 3.48 -9.66 4.38
CA SER A 102 4.41 -8.61 4.83
C SER A 102 3.83 -7.23 4.53
N VAL A 103 4.23 -6.21 5.30
CA VAL A 103 3.99 -4.82 4.89
C VAL A 103 4.82 -4.55 3.65
N PHE A 104 4.19 -4.03 2.61
CA PHE A 104 4.91 -3.67 1.41
C PHE A 104 4.42 -2.33 0.86
N ASN A 105 5.31 -1.68 0.11
CA ASN A 105 5.03 -0.36 -0.43
C ASN A 105 4.32 -0.45 -1.77
N ILE A 106 3.42 0.48 -2.01
CA ILE A 106 2.80 0.73 -3.31
C ILE A 106 2.82 2.22 -3.61
N LEU A 107 2.76 2.58 -4.87
CA LEU A 107 2.42 3.94 -5.28
C LEU A 107 0.91 4.07 -5.34
N PRO A 108 0.31 4.92 -4.49
CA PRO A 108 -1.14 5.12 -4.49
C PRO A 108 -1.59 5.79 -5.78
N THR A 109 -2.81 5.51 -6.18
CA THR A 109 -3.52 6.20 -7.26
C THR A 109 -4.79 6.82 -6.69
N GLU A 110 -5.50 7.60 -7.49
CA GLU A 110 -6.84 8.09 -7.12
C GLU A 110 -7.90 6.99 -7.18
N GLU A 111 -7.58 5.86 -7.81
CA GLU A 111 -8.48 4.72 -7.92
C GLU A 111 -8.59 3.93 -6.62
N GLU A 112 -9.64 3.13 -6.52
CA GLU A 112 -9.87 2.25 -5.39
C GLU A 112 -8.96 1.03 -5.47
N LEU A 113 -8.22 0.76 -4.39
CA LEU A 113 -7.39 -0.43 -4.28
C LEU A 113 -8.27 -1.68 -4.37
N ARG A 114 -7.79 -2.65 -5.14
CA ARG A 114 -8.42 -3.97 -5.26
C ARG A 114 -7.45 -5.03 -4.73
N ILE A 115 -7.93 -5.87 -3.84
CA ILE A 115 -7.17 -7.00 -3.28
C ILE A 115 -7.83 -8.30 -3.73
N ASP A 116 -7.17 -9.01 -4.62
CA ASP A 116 -7.60 -10.35 -5.07
C ASP A 116 -6.91 -11.42 -4.23
N ILE A 117 -7.66 -12.40 -3.75
CA ILE A 117 -7.17 -13.54 -2.96
C ILE A 117 -7.27 -14.80 -3.82
N TYR A 118 -6.14 -15.45 -4.02
CA TYR A 118 -6.02 -16.64 -4.85
C TYR A 118 -5.67 -17.88 -4.04
N HIS A 119 -6.16 -19.03 -4.49
CA HIS A 119 -5.72 -20.35 -4.05
C HIS A 119 -5.58 -21.28 -5.26
N ARG A 120 -4.40 -21.89 -5.44
CA ARG A 120 -4.09 -22.76 -6.59
C ARG A 120 -4.38 -22.12 -7.94
N GLY A 121 -4.06 -20.83 -8.08
CA GLY A 121 -4.30 -20.07 -9.30
C GLY A 121 -5.76 -19.68 -9.56
N VAL A 122 -6.69 -20.06 -8.67
CA VAL A 122 -8.12 -19.71 -8.77
C VAL A 122 -8.42 -18.51 -7.89
N LEU A 123 -9.04 -17.49 -8.45
CA LEU A 123 -9.52 -16.33 -7.70
C LEU A 123 -10.65 -16.79 -6.75
N ARG A 124 -10.50 -16.58 -5.46
CA ARG A 124 -11.46 -16.94 -4.42
C ARG A 124 -12.37 -15.78 -4.05
N THR A 125 -11.79 -14.60 -3.92
CA THR A 125 -12.55 -13.38 -3.65
C THR A 125 -11.78 -12.15 -4.06
N THR A 126 -12.50 -11.04 -4.25
CA THR A 126 -11.96 -9.71 -4.46
C THR A 126 -12.50 -8.78 -3.40
N VAL A 127 -11.63 -8.08 -2.71
CA VAL A 127 -11.96 -7.06 -1.71
C VAL A 127 -11.72 -5.68 -2.31
N ILE A 128 -12.77 -4.85 -2.35
CA ILE A 128 -12.73 -3.48 -2.87
C ILE A 128 -13.22 -2.44 -1.86
N SER A 129 -13.90 -2.89 -0.80
CA SER A 129 -14.46 -2.03 0.24
C SER A 129 -14.41 -2.75 1.59
N ASP A 130 -14.58 -1.99 2.66
CA ASP A 130 -14.85 -2.54 3.98
C ASP A 130 -16.31 -3.04 4.10
N SER A 131 -16.64 -3.66 5.23
CA SER A 131 -18.00 -4.19 5.49
C SER A 131 -19.10 -3.12 5.55
N ASN A 132 -18.74 -1.85 5.65
CA ASN A 132 -19.67 -0.72 5.60
C ASN A 132 -19.82 -0.16 4.18
N GLY A 133 -19.19 -0.77 3.19
CA GLY A 133 -19.22 -0.33 1.80
C GLY A 133 -18.26 0.83 1.50
N LYS A 134 -17.37 1.21 2.42
CA LYS A 134 -16.37 2.25 2.17
C LYS A 134 -15.24 1.67 1.31
N PRO A 135 -14.95 2.27 0.14
CA PRO A 135 -13.91 1.79 -0.75
C PRO A 135 -12.53 1.75 -0.09
N LEU A 136 -11.71 0.76 -0.47
CA LEU A 136 -10.32 0.69 -0.05
C LEU A 136 -9.53 1.79 -0.75
N ARG A 137 -9.01 2.75 0.00
CA ARG A 137 -8.17 3.82 -0.53
C ARG A 137 -6.86 3.89 0.23
N VAL A 138 -5.78 4.01 -0.51
CA VAL A 138 -4.45 4.25 0.02
C VAL A 138 -4.09 5.72 -0.15
N SER A 139 -3.42 6.27 0.84
CA SER A 139 -2.95 7.65 0.82
C SER A 139 -1.46 7.70 1.09
N GLU A 140 -0.77 8.64 0.45
CA GLU A 140 0.67 8.85 0.61
C GLU A 140 1.06 8.94 2.09
N GLY A 141 2.14 8.26 2.45
CA GLY A 141 2.68 8.26 3.81
C GLY A 141 1.83 7.54 4.86
N ARG A 142 0.82 6.78 4.45
CA ARG A 142 -0.06 6.02 5.34
C ARG A 142 0.16 4.52 5.20
N LEU A 143 -0.19 3.79 6.26
CA LEU A 143 -0.27 2.33 6.27
C LEU A 143 -1.74 1.90 6.30
N LEU A 144 -2.15 1.15 5.29
CA LEU A 144 -3.46 0.52 5.20
C LEU A 144 -3.36 -0.92 5.70
N ASN A 145 -4.03 -1.22 6.81
CA ASN A 145 -4.18 -2.57 7.31
C ASN A 145 -5.59 -3.08 6.95
N VAL A 146 -5.66 -4.20 6.26
CA VAL A 146 -6.92 -4.84 5.85
C VAL A 146 -7.01 -6.21 6.49
N LEU A 147 -8.07 -6.42 7.26
CA LEU A 147 -8.43 -7.72 7.80
C LEU A 147 -9.65 -8.25 7.05
N VAL A 148 -9.52 -9.43 6.46
CA VAL A 148 -10.61 -10.15 5.81
C VAL A 148 -10.88 -11.40 6.65
N ASP A 149 -12.08 -11.50 7.20
CA ASP A 149 -12.49 -12.68 7.96
C ASP A 149 -13.50 -13.50 7.18
N PHE A 150 -13.24 -14.79 7.06
CA PHE A 150 -14.04 -15.76 6.32
C PHE A 150 -14.91 -16.62 7.23
N ASP A 151 -15.07 -16.25 8.50
CA ASP A 151 -15.96 -16.96 9.42
C ASP A 151 -17.43 -16.62 9.13
N GLY A 152 -18.13 -17.54 8.48
CA GLY A 152 -19.52 -17.35 8.06
C GLY A 152 -19.64 -16.39 6.86
N ALA A 153 -20.19 -15.21 7.07
CA ALA A 153 -20.22 -14.16 6.05
C ALA A 153 -18.86 -13.43 5.98
N ILE A 154 -18.33 -13.26 4.78
CA ILE A 154 -17.06 -12.53 4.60
C ILE A 154 -17.21 -11.11 5.14
N SER A 155 -16.37 -10.75 6.11
CA SER A 155 -16.27 -9.41 6.66
C SER A 155 -14.91 -8.78 6.37
N VAL A 156 -14.90 -7.46 6.23
CA VAL A 156 -13.68 -6.68 5.94
C VAL A 156 -13.58 -5.51 6.88
N GLU A 157 -12.51 -5.49 7.66
CA GLU A 157 -12.17 -4.37 8.53
C GLU A 157 -10.93 -3.65 8.00
N VAL A 158 -10.93 -2.33 8.10
CA VAL A 158 -9.84 -1.49 7.59
C VAL A 158 -9.39 -0.52 8.66
N LYS A 159 -8.08 -0.49 8.88
CA LYS A 159 -7.42 0.54 9.71
C LYS A 159 -6.38 1.28 8.88
N VAL A 160 -6.42 2.60 8.97
CA VAL A 160 -5.41 3.48 8.38
C VAL A 160 -4.62 4.12 9.50
N THR A 161 -3.31 3.91 9.52
CA THR A 161 -2.41 4.46 10.52
C THR A 161 -1.34 5.33 9.88
N ASP A 162 -0.68 6.16 10.69
CA ASP A 162 0.49 6.88 10.22
C ASP A 162 1.63 5.90 9.93
N TRP A 163 2.44 6.23 8.93
CA TRP A 163 3.62 5.42 8.59
C TRP A 163 4.57 5.33 9.80
N GLY A 164 5.00 4.10 10.11
CA GLY A 164 5.86 3.82 11.26
C GLY A 164 5.11 3.44 12.54
N LYS A 165 3.78 3.56 12.57
CA LYS A 165 2.93 3.01 13.62
C LYS A 165 2.31 1.72 13.14
N GLN A 166 3.00 0.60 13.34
CA GLN A 166 2.47 -0.72 13.00
C GLN A 166 1.50 -1.15 14.11
N GLU A 167 0.20 -0.96 13.89
CA GLU A 167 -0.83 -1.63 14.69
C GLU A 167 -1.06 -3.02 14.10
N ILE A 168 -0.42 -4.01 14.71
CA ILE A 168 -0.78 -5.41 14.47
C ILE A 168 -2.18 -5.61 15.08
N TRP A 169 -3.08 -6.28 14.38
CA TRP A 169 -4.36 -6.73 14.92
C TRP A 169 -4.08 -7.58 16.17
N LYS A 170 -4.24 -6.96 17.34
CA LYS A 170 -4.22 -7.67 18.61
C LYS A 170 -5.63 -8.17 18.85
N GLU A 171 -5.75 -9.46 19.10
CA GLU A 171 -6.99 -10.01 19.64
C GLU A 171 -7.18 -9.49 21.06
N PHE A 172 -8.37 -9.05 21.33
CA PHE A 172 -8.87 -8.83 22.67
C PHE A 172 -9.54 -10.11 23.15
#